data_083c50d4a1931a6200c21e6cfb389696
#
_entry.id   083c50d4a1931a6200c21e6cfb389696
#
_cell.length_a   1.000
_cell.length_b   1.000
_cell.length_c   1.000
_cell.angle_alpha   90.00
_cell.angle_beta   90.00
_cell.angle_gamma   90.00
#
_symmetry.space_group_name_H-M   'P 1'
#
loop_
_entity.id
_entity.type
_entity.pdbx_description
1 polymer ?
#
loop_
_entity_poly.entity_id
_entity_poly.type
_entity_poly.pdbx_seq_one_letter_code
_entity_poly.pdbx_strand_id
1 'polypeptide(L)'
;MEDRLRILLCEDDESLGMLLREYLQAKNYEADLCLDGEEGYRAFCKGHYDLCVFDVMMPRKDGFQLAREVRLLNAEIPIVFLTAKNLKEDIFQGFKIGADDYITKPFSMDELVFRMEAILRRVRGKKTKSPLTYQLGSFTFDTQHQLLVRGDEKTKLTTKECELLTLLCKHANEVLQRELALKTIWIDDNYFNARSMDVYITKLRKHLKDDPNVEINNVHGKGYRLVIPNADAPVNV
;
A
#
# COMPACT_ATOMS: atom_id res chain seq x y z
N MET A 1 4.28 -13.95 -24.99
CA MET A 1 4.64 -12.53 -24.78
C MET A 1 4.35 -12.27 -23.34
N GLU A 2 5.33 -11.82 -22.56
CA GLU A 2 5.00 -11.33 -21.21
C GLU A 2 4.19 -10.04 -21.37
N ASP A 3 2.99 -10.01 -20.79
CA ASP A 3 2.17 -8.80 -20.79
C ASP A 3 2.91 -7.70 -20.05
N ARG A 4 3.09 -6.55 -20.73
CA ARG A 4 3.71 -5.37 -20.11
C ARG A 4 2.82 -4.87 -19.01
N LEU A 5 3.43 -4.45 -17.90
CA LEU A 5 2.70 -3.83 -16.80
C LEU A 5 2.18 -2.46 -17.21
N ARG A 6 0.90 -2.21 -16.89
CA ARG A 6 0.22 -0.96 -17.21
C ARG A 6 0.17 -0.04 -16.02
N ILE A 7 0.63 1.19 -16.24
CA ILE A 7 0.71 2.25 -15.23
C ILE A 7 -0.28 3.35 -15.58
N LEU A 8 -1.15 3.71 -14.66
CA LEU A 8 -1.95 4.93 -14.76
C LEU A 8 -1.16 6.09 -14.15
N LEU A 9 -0.75 7.03 -14.98
CA LEU A 9 -0.01 8.22 -14.59
C LEU A 9 -0.93 9.44 -14.66
N CYS A 10 -1.13 10.15 -13.55
CA CYS A 10 -1.87 11.40 -13.52
C CYS A 10 -0.93 12.52 -13.06
N GLU A 11 -0.68 13.47 -13.93
CA GLU A 11 0.24 14.62 -13.74
C GLU A 11 -0.28 15.79 -14.59
N ASP A 12 -0.50 16.94 -13.98
CA ASP A 12 -1.05 18.11 -14.66
C ASP A 12 0.01 18.96 -15.38
N ASP A 13 1.28 18.84 -14.97
CA ASP A 13 2.38 19.38 -15.77
C ASP A 13 2.61 18.47 -16.99
N GLU A 14 2.15 18.95 -18.15
CA GLU A 14 2.21 18.21 -19.40
C GLU A 14 3.65 17.82 -19.79
N SER A 15 4.62 18.69 -19.52
CA SER A 15 6.03 18.45 -19.83
C SER A 15 6.60 17.33 -18.96
N LEU A 16 6.36 17.39 -17.66
CA LEU A 16 6.76 16.36 -16.71
C LEU A 16 6.03 15.04 -16.99
N GLY A 17 4.72 15.11 -17.24
CA GLY A 17 3.90 13.93 -17.54
C GLY A 17 4.36 13.20 -18.78
N MET A 18 4.67 13.93 -19.88
CA MET A 18 5.23 13.33 -21.11
C MET A 18 6.58 12.68 -20.84
N LEU A 19 7.48 13.37 -20.14
CA LEU A 19 8.80 12.85 -19.82
C LEU A 19 8.71 11.57 -18.97
N LEU A 20 7.83 11.55 -17.96
CA LEU A 20 7.57 10.37 -17.13
C LEU A 20 7.04 9.21 -17.97
N ARG A 21 6.05 9.46 -18.84
CA ARG A 21 5.48 8.44 -19.71
C ARG A 21 6.53 7.84 -20.64
N GLU A 22 7.32 8.67 -21.33
CA GLU A 22 8.37 8.21 -22.23
C GLU A 22 9.44 7.38 -21.48
N TYR A 23 9.81 7.83 -20.29
CA TYR A 23 10.77 7.11 -19.46
C TYR A 23 10.24 5.75 -19.00
N LEU A 24 8.98 5.68 -18.57
CA LEU A 24 8.33 4.42 -18.20
C LEU A 24 8.22 3.47 -19.39
N GLN A 25 7.90 3.99 -20.58
CA GLN A 25 7.85 3.19 -21.81
C GLN A 25 9.24 2.65 -22.19
N ALA A 26 10.31 3.45 -22.03
CA ALA A 26 11.69 3.00 -22.24
C ALA A 26 12.10 1.88 -21.25
N LYS A 27 11.49 1.84 -20.05
CA LYS A 27 11.68 0.76 -19.05
C LYS A 27 10.70 -0.41 -19.23
N ASN A 28 10.06 -0.50 -20.40
CA ASN A 28 9.16 -1.60 -20.79
C ASN A 28 7.82 -1.66 -20.04
N TYR A 29 7.33 -0.52 -19.52
CA TYR A 29 5.97 -0.37 -19.02
C TYR A 29 5.04 0.17 -20.11
N GLU A 30 3.74 -0.11 -20.00
CA GLU A 30 2.71 0.67 -20.67
C GLU A 30 2.26 1.78 -19.72
N ALA A 31 2.28 3.04 -20.16
CA ALA A 31 1.90 4.17 -19.32
C ALA A 31 0.86 5.03 -20.04
N ASP A 32 -0.32 5.13 -19.41
CA ASP A 32 -1.39 6.03 -19.84
C ASP A 32 -1.28 7.33 -19.00
N LEU A 33 -1.06 8.46 -19.70
CA LEU A 33 -0.99 9.78 -19.08
C LEU A 33 -2.36 10.44 -19.10
N CYS A 34 -2.78 10.94 -17.94
CA CYS A 34 -3.95 11.79 -17.74
C CYS A 34 -3.51 13.12 -17.11
N LEU A 35 -4.06 14.24 -17.59
CA LEU A 35 -3.65 15.58 -17.13
C LEU A 35 -4.45 16.10 -15.95
N ASP A 36 -5.40 15.33 -15.44
CA ASP A 36 -6.17 15.62 -14.22
C ASP A 36 -6.82 14.37 -13.63
N GLY A 37 -7.35 14.52 -12.42
CA GLY A 37 -7.95 13.39 -11.71
C GLY A 37 -9.28 12.90 -12.30
N GLU A 38 -10.01 13.70 -13.06
CA GLU A 38 -11.25 13.24 -13.74
C GLU A 38 -10.93 12.36 -14.95
N GLU A 39 -9.91 12.75 -15.73
CA GLU A 39 -9.39 11.90 -16.81
C GLU A 39 -8.84 10.60 -16.24
N GLY A 40 -8.06 10.68 -15.15
CA GLY A 40 -7.52 9.53 -14.46
C GLY A 40 -8.61 8.57 -13.99
N TYR A 41 -9.69 9.07 -13.39
CA TYR A 41 -10.80 8.23 -12.97
C TYR A 41 -11.49 7.55 -14.14
N ARG A 42 -11.76 8.29 -15.24
CA ARG A 42 -12.37 7.73 -16.46
C ARG A 42 -11.49 6.66 -17.11
N ALA A 43 -10.18 6.88 -17.13
CA ALA A 43 -9.22 5.91 -17.63
C ALA A 43 -9.22 4.65 -16.76
N PHE A 44 -9.19 4.81 -15.44
CA PHE A 44 -9.22 3.70 -14.49
C PHE A 44 -10.48 2.84 -14.62
N CYS A 45 -11.65 3.44 -14.83
CA CYS A 45 -12.91 2.71 -15.03
C CYS A 45 -12.95 1.90 -16.34
N LYS A 46 -12.19 2.28 -17.35
CA LYS A 46 -12.18 1.65 -18.68
C LYS A 46 -11.03 0.67 -18.90
N GLY A 47 -9.95 0.83 -18.15
CA GLY A 47 -8.72 0.07 -18.32
C GLY A 47 -8.44 -0.89 -17.16
N HIS A 48 -7.38 -1.68 -17.34
CA HIS A 48 -6.77 -2.47 -16.28
C HIS A 48 -5.36 -1.94 -16.05
N TYR A 49 -5.04 -1.66 -14.80
CA TYR A 49 -3.74 -1.13 -14.40
C TYR A 49 -3.13 -1.98 -13.30
N ASP A 50 -1.80 -2.05 -13.27
CA ASP A 50 -1.03 -2.77 -12.27
C ASP A 50 -0.54 -1.86 -11.15
N LEU A 51 -0.42 -0.54 -11.42
CA LEU A 51 -0.01 0.48 -10.47
C LEU A 51 -0.50 1.85 -10.93
N CYS A 52 -0.80 2.72 -9.96
CA CYS A 52 -1.17 4.11 -10.20
C CYS A 52 -0.08 5.05 -9.66
N VAL A 53 0.26 6.08 -10.41
CA VAL A 53 1.14 7.19 -10.01
C VAL A 53 0.33 8.48 -10.15
N PHE A 54 0.07 9.16 -9.03
CA PHE A 54 -0.78 10.34 -9.00
C PHE A 54 -0.04 11.54 -8.43
N ASP A 55 -0.01 12.65 -9.14
CA ASP A 55 0.30 13.93 -8.50
C ASP A 55 -0.81 14.25 -7.49
N VAL A 56 -0.40 14.76 -6.34
CA VAL A 56 -1.33 15.24 -5.32
C VAL A 56 -2.05 16.50 -5.79
N MET A 57 -1.34 17.41 -6.42
CA MET A 57 -1.84 18.74 -6.79
C MET A 57 -2.26 18.76 -8.27
N MET A 58 -3.49 18.39 -8.55
CA MET A 58 -4.05 18.44 -9.92
C MET A 58 -5.33 19.28 -9.94
N PRO A 59 -5.65 19.93 -11.09
CA PRO A 59 -6.91 20.64 -11.28
C PRO A 59 -8.11 19.69 -11.34
N ARG A 60 -9.30 20.23 -11.14
CA ARG A 60 -10.60 19.52 -11.18
C ARG A 60 -10.79 18.49 -10.09
N LYS A 61 -9.92 17.51 -10.00
CA LYS A 61 -9.91 16.46 -8.97
C LYS A 61 -8.47 16.22 -8.55
N ASP A 62 -8.16 16.45 -7.27
CA ASP A 62 -6.83 16.21 -6.72
C ASP A 62 -6.51 14.70 -6.61
N GLY A 63 -5.22 14.38 -6.46
CA GLY A 63 -4.74 13.00 -6.41
C GLY A 63 -5.32 12.20 -5.25
N PHE A 64 -5.64 12.85 -4.12
CA PHE A 64 -6.25 12.17 -2.97
C PHE A 64 -7.73 11.83 -3.21
N GLN A 65 -8.46 12.71 -3.87
CA GLN A 65 -9.85 12.44 -4.26
C GLN A 65 -9.90 11.29 -5.26
N LEU A 66 -9.03 11.33 -6.29
CA LEU A 66 -8.88 10.26 -7.26
C LEU A 66 -8.56 8.91 -6.58
N ALA A 67 -7.58 8.91 -5.68
CA ALA A 67 -7.19 7.70 -4.98
C ALA A 67 -8.30 7.11 -4.11
N ARG A 68 -9.13 7.95 -3.45
CA ARG A 68 -10.30 7.47 -2.70
C ARG A 68 -11.31 6.76 -3.60
N GLU A 69 -11.60 7.33 -4.76
CA GLU A 69 -12.54 6.74 -5.71
C GLU A 69 -11.97 5.44 -6.32
N VAL A 70 -10.69 5.43 -6.67
CA VAL A 70 -9.99 4.22 -7.14
C VAL A 70 -10.03 3.12 -6.09
N ARG A 71 -9.85 3.45 -4.79
CA ARG A 71 -9.93 2.47 -3.68
C ARG A 71 -11.32 1.85 -3.52
N LEU A 72 -12.39 2.55 -3.87
CA LEU A 72 -13.75 1.99 -3.86
C LEU A 72 -13.92 0.93 -4.96
N LEU A 73 -13.24 1.07 -6.10
CA LEU A 73 -13.29 0.13 -7.22
C LEU A 73 -12.28 -1.01 -7.08
N ASN A 74 -11.08 -0.69 -6.59
CA ASN A 74 -10.00 -1.66 -6.36
C ASN A 74 -9.21 -1.29 -5.11
N ALA A 75 -9.48 -1.99 -4.02
CA ALA A 75 -8.79 -1.76 -2.75
C ALA A 75 -7.30 -2.13 -2.77
N GLU A 76 -6.86 -2.97 -3.71
CA GLU A 76 -5.53 -3.60 -3.72
C GLU A 76 -4.54 -2.93 -4.66
N ILE A 77 -5.01 -2.16 -5.65
CA ILE A 77 -4.10 -1.58 -6.63
C ILE A 77 -3.07 -0.69 -5.95
N PRO A 78 -1.77 -0.87 -6.22
CA PRO A 78 -0.76 0.00 -5.64
C PRO A 78 -0.93 1.45 -6.12
N ILE A 79 -0.78 2.39 -5.18
CA ILE A 79 -0.83 3.84 -5.46
C ILE A 79 0.43 4.50 -4.92
N VAL A 80 1.14 5.21 -5.79
CA VAL A 80 2.28 6.07 -5.46
C VAL A 80 1.86 7.51 -5.68
N PHE A 81 2.09 8.38 -4.70
CA PHE A 81 1.86 9.81 -4.85
C PHE A 81 3.14 10.55 -5.18
N LEU A 82 3.02 11.51 -6.11
CA LEU A 82 4.03 12.55 -6.33
C LEU A 82 3.57 13.81 -5.59
N THR A 83 4.44 14.45 -4.80
CA THR A 83 4.04 15.58 -3.97
C THR A 83 5.12 16.63 -3.83
N ALA A 84 4.73 17.89 -3.68
CA ALA A 84 5.66 18.96 -3.35
C ALA A 84 6.06 18.92 -1.85
N LYS A 85 7.29 19.34 -1.54
CA LYS A 85 7.98 19.19 -0.24
C LYS A 85 7.27 19.80 1.00
N ASN A 86 6.26 20.64 0.83
CA ASN A 86 5.68 21.46 1.90
C ASN A 86 4.38 20.94 2.52
N LEU A 87 3.90 19.75 2.13
CA LEU A 87 2.58 19.27 2.53
C LEU A 87 2.65 18.12 3.53
N LYS A 88 3.17 18.40 4.76
CA LYS A 88 3.16 17.41 5.85
C LYS A 88 1.76 16.89 6.19
N GLU A 89 0.74 17.71 6.02
CA GLU A 89 -0.65 17.36 6.28
C GLU A 89 -1.23 16.44 5.20
N ASP A 90 -0.82 16.62 3.94
CA ASP A 90 -1.30 15.82 2.80
C ASP A 90 -0.74 14.41 2.82
N ILE A 91 0.50 14.22 3.23
CA ILE A 91 1.11 12.90 3.42
C ILE A 91 0.29 12.07 4.41
N PHE A 92 -0.20 12.70 5.48
CA PHE A 92 -1.05 12.03 6.46
C PHE A 92 -2.42 11.64 5.88
N GLN A 93 -3.00 12.48 5.01
CA GLN A 93 -4.25 12.15 4.32
C GLN A 93 -4.09 10.97 3.35
N GLY A 94 -3.03 10.96 2.58
CA GLY A 94 -2.84 9.91 1.60
C GLY A 94 -2.54 8.55 2.23
N PHE A 95 -1.83 8.49 3.35
CA PHE A 95 -1.67 7.24 4.10
C PHE A 95 -3.01 6.73 4.66
N LYS A 96 -3.92 7.63 5.05
CA LYS A 96 -5.29 7.25 5.40
C LYS A 96 -6.04 6.59 4.23
N ILE A 97 -5.73 6.97 3.01
CA ILE A 97 -6.31 6.40 1.78
C ILE A 97 -5.68 5.03 1.46
N GLY A 98 -4.51 4.72 2.01
CA GLY A 98 -3.79 3.46 1.76
C GLY A 98 -2.80 3.53 0.60
N ALA A 99 -2.09 4.66 0.45
CA ALA A 99 -0.99 4.77 -0.49
C ALA A 99 0.15 3.79 -0.16
N ASP A 100 0.81 3.28 -1.19
CA ASP A 100 1.94 2.37 -1.05
C ASP A 100 3.27 3.11 -0.89
N ASP A 101 3.41 4.28 -1.51
CA ASP A 101 4.58 5.14 -1.36
C ASP A 101 4.27 6.61 -1.68
N TYR A 102 5.24 7.49 -1.29
CA TYR A 102 5.25 8.93 -1.56
C TYR A 102 6.62 9.33 -2.08
N ILE A 103 6.62 10.08 -3.18
CA ILE A 103 7.84 10.63 -3.78
C ILE A 103 7.73 12.15 -3.78
N THR A 104 8.70 12.80 -3.16
CA THR A 104 8.72 14.25 -3.05
C THR A 104 9.38 14.87 -4.28
N LYS A 105 8.72 15.80 -4.93
CA LYS A 105 9.29 16.63 -6.00
C LYS A 105 10.31 17.65 -5.42
N PRO A 106 11.50 17.83 -6.04
CA PRO A 106 12.01 17.14 -7.23
C PRO A 106 12.55 15.74 -6.91
N PHE A 107 12.38 14.80 -7.83
CA PHE A 107 12.88 13.42 -7.75
C PHE A 107 13.60 13.02 -9.05
N SER A 108 14.38 11.95 -9.02
CA SER A 108 14.94 11.36 -10.22
C SER A 108 13.98 10.33 -10.83
N MET A 109 14.02 10.20 -12.17
CA MET A 109 13.22 9.18 -12.87
C MET A 109 13.58 7.76 -12.43
N ASP A 110 14.86 7.52 -12.14
CA ASP A 110 15.32 6.23 -11.62
C ASP A 110 14.76 5.95 -10.22
N GLU A 111 14.63 6.96 -9.35
CA GLU A 111 14.01 6.80 -8.03
C GLU A 111 12.56 6.35 -8.16
N LEU A 112 11.77 6.98 -9.04
CA LEU A 112 10.39 6.59 -9.28
C LEU A 112 10.32 5.12 -9.74
N VAL A 113 11.10 4.74 -10.76
CA VAL A 113 11.08 3.38 -11.30
C VAL A 113 11.52 2.36 -10.24
N PHE A 114 12.58 2.64 -9.50
CA PHE A 114 13.07 1.75 -8.44
C PHE A 114 12.00 1.49 -7.36
N ARG A 115 11.28 2.53 -6.93
CA ARG A 115 10.20 2.42 -5.96
C ARG A 115 9.00 1.65 -6.52
N MET A 116 8.61 1.94 -7.75
CA MET A 116 7.56 1.20 -8.46
C MET A 116 7.89 -0.28 -8.59
N GLU A 117 9.12 -0.63 -9.01
CA GLU A 117 9.58 -2.03 -9.13
C GLU A 117 9.54 -2.77 -7.79
N ALA A 118 9.95 -2.11 -6.72
CA ALA A 118 9.90 -2.69 -5.39
C ALA A 118 8.44 -3.01 -4.96
N ILE A 119 7.50 -2.13 -5.27
CA ILE A 119 6.06 -2.33 -5.00
C ILE A 119 5.52 -3.49 -5.89
N LEU A 120 5.76 -3.43 -7.20
CA LEU A 120 5.28 -4.42 -8.15
C LEU A 120 5.84 -5.83 -7.88
N ARG A 121 7.11 -5.93 -7.50
CA ARG A 121 7.73 -7.19 -7.08
C ARG A 121 7.04 -7.81 -5.88
N ARG A 122 6.63 -7.00 -4.91
CA ARG A 122 5.88 -7.46 -3.72
C ARG A 122 4.51 -8.00 -4.09
N VAL A 123 3.80 -7.30 -4.99
CA VAL A 123 2.50 -7.74 -5.49
C VAL A 123 2.63 -9.04 -6.30
N ARG A 124 3.64 -9.16 -7.17
CA ARG A 124 3.90 -10.39 -7.96
C ARG A 124 4.45 -11.53 -7.12
N GLY A 125 5.32 -11.26 -6.16
CA GLY A 125 5.92 -12.28 -5.29
C GLY A 125 4.89 -13.01 -4.40
N LYS A 126 3.71 -12.44 -4.21
CA LYS A 126 2.57 -13.09 -3.54
C LYS A 126 1.93 -14.22 -4.38
N LYS A 127 2.10 -14.23 -5.70
CA LYS A 127 1.54 -15.28 -6.58
C LYS A 127 2.30 -16.61 -6.57
N THR A 128 3.49 -16.66 -5.96
CA THR A 128 4.40 -17.84 -6.07
C THR A 128 4.68 -18.56 -4.75
N LYS A 129 4.11 -18.14 -3.62
CA LYS A 129 4.23 -18.88 -2.34
C LYS A 129 2.86 -19.40 -1.93
N SER A 130 2.85 -20.67 -1.48
CA SER A 130 1.66 -21.31 -0.91
C SER A 130 0.90 -20.38 0.02
N PRO A 131 -0.45 -20.41 0.01
CA PRO A 131 -1.25 -19.52 0.83
C PRO A 131 -0.90 -19.71 2.30
N LEU A 132 -0.34 -18.69 2.92
CA LEU A 132 -0.14 -18.65 4.36
C LEU A 132 -1.41 -18.05 4.96
N THR A 133 -2.14 -18.90 5.66
CA THR A 133 -3.32 -18.51 6.44
C THR A 133 -2.90 -18.43 7.90
N TYR A 134 -3.22 -17.34 8.56
CA TYR A 134 -2.98 -17.15 9.99
C TYR A 134 -4.31 -17.18 10.73
N GLN A 135 -4.35 -17.91 11.86
CA GLN A 135 -5.46 -17.85 12.80
C GLN A 135 -5.17 -16.79 13.86
N LEU A 136 -6.03 -15.79 13.96
CA LEU A 136 -5.91 -14.67 14.89
C LEU A 136 -7.16 -14.66 15.78
N GLY A 137 -7.16 -15.45 16.85
CA GLY A 137 -8.36 -15.66 17.66
C GLY A 137 -9.52 -16.14 16.80
N SER A 138 -10.61 -15.36 16.75
CA SER A 138 -11.80 -15.66 15.92
C SER A 138 -11.63 -15.26 14.44
N PHE A 139 -10.52 -14.62 14.06
CA PHE A 139 -10.26 -14.23 12.68
C PHE A 139 -9.37 -15.23 11.96
N THR A 140 -9.67 -15.47 10.68
CA THR A 140 -8.79 -16.15 9.72
C THR A 140 -8.23 -15.10 8.77
N PHE A 141 -6.92 -14.95 8.72
CA PHE A 141 -6.24 -14.00 7.84
C PHE A 141 -5.59 -14.73 6.67
N ASP A 142 -6.15 -14.55 5.48
CA ASP A 142 -5.63 -15.05 4.20
C ASP A 142 -4.71 -13.99 3.56
N THR A 143 -3.41 -14.25 3.57
CA THR A 143 -2.41 -13.32 3.04
C THR A 143 -2.41 -13.25 1.52
N GLN A 144 -2.80 -14.32 0.84
CA GLN A 144 -2.82 -14.38 -0.62
C GLN A 144 -3.97 -13.55 -1.18
N HIS A 145 -5.14 -13.69 -0.59
CA HIS A 145 -6.32 -12.95 -1.01
C HIS A 145 -6.49 -11.62 -0.27
N GLN A 146 -5.56 -11.28 0.66
CA GLN A 146 -5.60 -10.08 1.51
C GLN A 146 -6.94 -9.94 2.26
N LEU A 147 -7.46 -11.06 2.75
CA LEU A 147 -8.74 -11.13 3.42
C LEU A 147 -8.58 -11.41 4.91
N LEU A 148 -9.29 -10.65 5.71
CA LEU A 148 -9.53 -10.94 7.12
C LEU A 148 -10.99 -11.41 7.25
N VAL A 149 -11.18 -12.65 7.69
CA VAL A 149 -12.48 -13.32 7.74
C VAL A 149 -12.84 -13.64 9.18
N ARG A 150 -14.08 -13.35 9.60
CA ARG A 150 -14.64 -13.73 10.88
C ARG A 150 -16.08 -14.21 10.68
N GLY A 151 -16.33 -15.50 10.81
CA GLY A 151 -17.63 -16.09 10.42
C GLY A 151 -17.93 -15.79 8.95
N ASP A 152 -19.05 -15.15 8.67
CA ASP A 152 -19.48 -14.77 7.31
C ASP A 152 -18.94 -13.41 6.87
N GLU A 153 -18.38 -12.63 7.78
CA GLU A 153 -17.83 -11.30 7.49
C GLU A 153 -16.44 -11.39 6.86
N LYS A 154 -16.26 -10.72 5.70
CA LYS A 154 -15.00 -10.64 4.97
C LYS A 154 -14.58 -9.20 4.84
N THR A 155 -13.41 -8.87 5.39
CA THR A 155 -12.80 -7.54 5.26
C THR A 155 -11.60 -7.63 4.35
N LYS A 156 -11.61 -6.84 3.27
CA LYS A 156 -10.48 -6.73 2.36
C LYS A 156 -9.47 -5.74 2.92
N LEU A 157 -8.20 -6.16 2.97
CA LEU A 157 -7.09 -5.33 3.42
C LEU A 157 -6.38 -4.70 2.22
N THR A 158 -5.88 -3.48 2.39
CA THR A 158 -4.95 -2.89 1.43
C THR A 158 -3.60 -3.64 1.47
N THR A 159 -2.78 -3.46 0.46
CA THR A 159 -1.45 -4.11 0.38
C THR A 159 -0.61 -3.84 1.63
N LYS A 160 -0.55 -2.57 2.08
CA LYS A 160 0.24 -2.21 3.28
C LYS A 160 -0.35 -2.75 4.59
N GLU A 161 -1.66 -2.79 4.73
CA GLU A 161 -2.32 -3.43 5.88
C GLU A 161 -2.00 -4.93 5.92
N CYS A 162 -2.07 -5.60 4.76
CA CYS A 162 -1.76 -7.01 4.64
C CYS A 162 -0.28 -7.30 4.95
N GLU A 163 0.65 -6.50 4.42
CA GLU A 163 2.08 -6.65 4.69
C GLU A 163 2.40 -6.46 6.17
N LEU A 164 1.84 -5.41 6.79
CA LEU A 164 2.07 -5.12 8.20
C LEU A 164 1.45 -6.20 9.11
N LEU A 165 0.21 -6.63 8.81
CA LEU A 165 -0.42 -7.71 9.57
C LEU A 165 0.34 -9.03 9.41
N THR A 166 0.82 -9.35 8.20
CA THR A 166 1.65 -10.54 7.96
C THR A 166 2.94 -10.49 8.79
N LEU A 167 3.59 -9.33 8.85
CA LEU A 167 4.82 -9.18 9.63
C LEU A 167 4.54 -9.28 11.13
N LEU A 168 3.44 -8.70 11.61
CA LEU A 168 2.97 -8.85 13.01
C LEU A 168 2.66 -10.31 13.35
N CYS A 169 2.03 -11.07 12.43
CA CYS A 169 1.75 -12.49 12.64
C CYS A 169 3.02 -13.34 12.72
N LYS A 170 4.04 -13.02 11.92
CA LYS A 170 5.36 -13.70 11.99
C LYS A 170 6.08 -13.46 13.32
N HIS A 171 5.77 -12.36 14.00
CA HIS A 171 6.28 -11.99 15.33
C HIS A 171 5.17 -12.02 16.40
N ALA A 172 4.19 -12.93 16.23
CA ALA A 172 3.08 -13.02 17.15
C ALA A 172 3.58 -13.22 18.60
N ASN A 173 3.00 -12.46 19.55
CA ASN A 173 3.38 -12.42 20.96
C ASN A 173 4.81 -11.89 21.26
N GLU A 174 5.57 -11.53 20.22
CA GLU A 174 6.89 -10.89 20.34
C GLU A 174 6.80 -9.41 19.96
N VAL A 175 7.88 -8.66 20.23
CA VAL A 175 7.96 -7.25 19.85
C VAL A 175 8.48 -7.12 18.44
N LEU A 176 7.63 -6.72 17.51
CA LEU A 176 8.04 -6.28 16.20
C LEU A 176 8.69 -4.89 16.33
N GLN A 177 10.01 -4.83 16.13
CA GLN A 177 10.75 -3.58 16.17
C GLN A 177 10.29 -2.64 15.04
N ARG A 178 10.10 -1.36 15.38
CA ARG A 178 9.64 -0.35 14.42
C ARG A 178 10.54 -0.22 13.20
N GLU A 179 11.86 -0.17 13.42
CA GLU A 179 12.85 -0.08 12.33
C GLU A 179 12.80 -1.28 11.39
N LEU A 180 12.66 -2.49 11.95
CA LEU A 180 12.52 -3.71 11.15
C LEU A 180 11.28 -3.65 10.25
N ALA A 181 10.14 -3.25 10.80
CA ALA A 181 8.90 -3.11 10.05
C ALA A 181 9.03 -2.06 8.95
N LEU A 182 9.62 -0.91 9.25
CA LEU A 182 9.82 0.17 8.28
C LEU A 182 10.73 -0.27 7.13
N LYS A 183 11.89 -0.86 7.42
CA LYS A 183 12.82 -1.37 6.41
C LYS A 183 12.23 -2.50 5.56
N THR A 184 11.40 -3.34 6.17
CA THR A 184 10.79 -4.49 5.47
C THR A 184 9.66 -4.06 4.54
N ILE A 185 8.83 -3.10 4.96
CA ILE A 185 7.57 -2.73 4.27
C ILE A 185 7.72 -1.47 3.44
N TRP A 186 8.52 -0.49 3.89
CA TRP A 186 8.66 0.82 3.25
C TRP A 186 10.03 1.09 2.65
N ILE A 187 10.97 0.14 2.69
CA ILE A 187 12.35 0.22 2.16
C ILE A 187 13.23 1.22 2.94
N ASP A 188 12.62 2.22 3.55
CA ASP A 188 13.29 3.35 4.19
C ASP A 188 12.66 3.64 5.55
N ASP A 189 13.48 4.01 6.54
CA ASP A 189 13.07 4.31 7.92
C ASP A 189 12.90 5.83 8.16
N ASN A 190 12.64 6.59 7.09
CA ASN A 190 12.47 8.03 7.20
C ASN A 190 11.24 8.41 8.08
N TYR A 191 11.23 9.66 8.56
CA TYR A 191 10.20 10.19 9.46
C TYR A 191 8.76 10.02 8.91
N PHE A 192 8.58 10.09 7.59
CA PHE A 192 7.27 9.95 6.95
C PHE A 192 6.75 8.51 7.01
N ASN A 193 7.62 7.54 6.76
CA ASN A 193 7.28 6.13 6.84
C ASN A 193 6.96 5.72 8.29
N ALA A 194 7.67 6.27 9.28
CA ALA A 194 7.39 6.05 10.69
C ALA A 194 5.97 6.50 11.07
N ARG A 195 5.52 7.65 10.59
CA ARG A 195 4.18 8.18 10.88
C ARG A 195 3.08 7.44 10.11
N SER A 196 3.39 6.93 8.92
CA SER A 196 2.48 6.10 8.15
C SER A 196 2.20 4.77 8.85
N MET A 197 3.20 4.14 9.44
CA MET A 197 3.04 2.91 10.19
C MET A 197 1.99 3.04 11.31
N ASP A 198 1.97 4.17 12.04
CA ASP A 198 1.00 4.43 13.12
C ASP A 198 -0.45 4.47 12.60
N VAL A 199 -0.63 5.00 11.38
CA VAL A 199 -1.94 5.02 10.71
C VAL A 199 -2.40 3.61 10.37
N TYR A 200 -1.51 2.77 9.83
CA TYR A 200 -1.85 1.38 9.50
C TYR A 200 -2.10 0.54 10.75
N ILE A 201 -1.34 0.74 11.82
CA ILE A 201 -1.62 0.12 13.13
C ILE A 201 -3.03 0.49 13.63
N THR A 202 -3.41 1.77 13.49
CA THR A 202 -4.75 2.23 13.91
C THR A 202 -5.85 1.57 13.07
N LYS A 203 -5.65 1.41 11.77
CA LYS A 203 -6.58 0.70 10.88
C LYS A 203 -6.69 -0.78 11.24
N LEU A 204 -5.57 -1.46 11.43
CA LEU A 204 -5.55 -2.87 11.81
C LEU A 204 -6.25 -3.09 13.15
N ARG A 205 -6.05 -2.23 14.13
CA ARG A 205 -6.81 -2.27 15.41
C ARG A 205 -8.31 -2.16 15.18
N LYS A 206 -8.73 -1.29 14.24
CA LYS A 206 -10.16 -1.16 13.91
C LYS A 206 -10.72 -2.43 13.25
N HIS A 207 -9.94 -3.11 12.42
CA HIS A 207 -10.35 -4.36 11.79
C HIS A 207 -10.43 -5.53 12.79
N LEU A 208 -9.56 -5.53 13.79
CA LEU A 208 -9.47 -6.60 14.80
C LEU A 208 -10.32 -6.36 16.06
N LYS A 209 -10.98 -5.20 16.19
CA LYS A 209 -11.67 -4.76 17.41
C LYS A 209 -12.74 -5.73 17.96
N ASP A 210 -13.31 -6.57 17.09
CA ASP A 210 -14.44 -7.43 17.42
C ASP A 210 -14.01 -8.77 18.08
N ASP A 211 -12.70 -8.97 18.29
CA ASP A 211 -12.15 -10.04 19.11
C ASP A 211 -11.28 -9.44 20.24
N PRO A 212 -11.76 -9.44 21.48
CA PRO A 212 -11.02 -8.85 22.60
C PRO A 212 -9.74 -9.61 22.97
N ASN A 213 -9.54 -10.82 22.44
CA ASN A 213 -8.33 -11.61 22.66
C ASN A 213 -7.23 -11.31 21.65
N VAL A 214 -7.50 -10.49 20.62
CA VAL A 214 -6.55 -10.13 19.57
C VAL A 214 -6.26 -8.64 19.65
N GLU A 215 -5.08 -8.28 20.13
CA GLU A 215 -4.72 -6.89 20.34
C GLU A 215 -3.37 -6.54 19.72
N ILE A 216 -3.24 -5.33 19.18
CA ILE A 216 -1.95 -4.76 18.79
C ILE A 216 -1.55 -3.71 19.83
N ASN A 217 -0.60 -4.06 20.70
CA ASN A 217 -0.14 -3.22 21.79
C ASN A 217 1.10 -2.40 21.41
N ASN A 218 1.19 -1.16 21.91
CA ASN A 218 2.41 -0.37 21.81
C ASN A 218 3.42 -0.86 22.85
N VAL A 219 4.66 -1.07 22.41
CA VAL A 219 5.81 -1.28 23.32
C VAL A 219 6.68 -0.03 23.24
N HIS A 220 6.60 0.77 24.30
CA HIS A 220 7.23 2.11 24.34
C HIS A 220 8.70 2.05 23.92
N GLY A 221 9.10 2.93 22.99
CA GLY A 221 10.47 3.04 22.48
C GLY A 221 10.96 1.86 21.63
N LYS A 222 10.16 0.79 21.43
CA LYS A 222 10.59 -0.42 20.69
C LYS A 222 9.75 -0.70 19.43
N GLY A 223 8.43 -0.65 19.54
CA GLY A 223 7.58 -0.99 18.41
C GLY A 223 6.19 -1.48 18.82
N TYR A 224 5.72 -2.54 18.18
CA TYR A 224 4.38 -3.08 18.37
C TYR A 224 4.42 -4.57 18.67
N ARG A 225 3.42 -5.05 19.40
CA ARG A 225 3.22 -6.47 19.69
C ARG A 225 1.79 -6.86 19.33
N LEU A 226 1.64 -7.81 18.44
CA LEU A 226 0.36 -8.49 18.24
C LEU A 226 0.21 -9.58 19.29
N VAL A 227 -0.80 -9.45 20.14
CA VAL A 227 -1.17 -10.46 21.14
C VAL A 227 -2.28 -11.30 20.56
N ILE A 228 -2.08 -12.61 20.52
CA ILE A 228 -3.09 -13.61 20.14
C ILE A 228 -3.08 -14.76 21.13
N PRO A 229 -4.26 -15.30 21.50
CA PRO A 229 -4.31 -16.49 22.32
C PRO A 229 -3.82 -17.69 21.48
N ASN A 230 -2.98 -18.54 22.06
CA ASN A 230 -2.45 -19.77 21.45
C ASN A 230 -1.80 -19.53 20.06
N ALA A 231 -0.64 -18.86 20.07
CA ALA A 231 0.20 -18.79 18.89
C ALA A 231 0.90 -20.14 18.67
N ASP A 232 0.15 -21.20 18.34
CA ASP A 232 0.71 -22.38 17.74
C ASP A 232 0.93 -22.12 16.25
N ALA A 233 2.03 -22.67 15.74
CA ALA A 233 2.69 -22.40 14.46
C ALA A 233 1.74 -22.28 13.22
N PRO A 234 2.25 -21.73 12.08
CA PRO A 234 1.47 -21.57 10.85
C PRO A 234 0.80 -22.90 10.48
N VAL A 235 -0.50 -22.88 10.32
CA VAL A 235 -1.25 -24.06 9.86
C VAL A 235 -0.92 -24.26 8.39
N ASN A 236 -0.01 -25.19 8.11
CA ASN A 236 0.19 -25.73 6.76
C ASN A 236 -1.01 -26.61 6.44
N VAL A 237 -1.90 -26.12 5.61
CA VAL A 237 -2.98 -26.90 4.97
C VAL A 237 -2.62 -27.08 3.51
#